data_3bb08efcccad107806e0f196bf2a7d94
#
_entry.id   3bb08efcccad107806e0f196bf2a7d94
#
_cell.length_a   1.000
_cell.length_b   1.000
_cell.length_c   1.000
_cell.angle_alpha   90.00
_cell.angle_beta   90.00
_cell.angle_gamma   90.00
#
_symmetry.space_group_name_H-M   'P 1'
#
loop_
_entity.id
_entity.type
_entity.pdbx_description
1 polymer ?
#
loop_
_entity_poly.entity_id
_entity_poly.type
_entity_poly.pdbx_seq_one_letter_code
_entity_poly.pdbx_strand_id
1 'polypeptide(L)'
;EHYDGHARFLRISEGSLGGKGRGLAFINKLFNNQLVCSVFPGARISVPQTAVICTGAFDQFMSENDLTEFALDERSDEEIVAAFTNAAVPQELQEDLKAFLTVADYPLAVRSSSLLEDNYYQPFAGIFDTYFLPNNQPSPEGRLQRLLAAIKLIYASVYFRNAKNYTRATGNRTEEEKMAVILQKIVGKDHDGFYYPTFSGVARSYNFYSVGHIKPEEGIAYTALGLGKTIMEGENCLYFSPANPQVLPQFSKPQDYLDNSQRDFFAVDLTNASVFPEVGGDVGLAKLNIKEAEKHGELKFVGSTYSVDNDRIYTGLARKGPRIVTFDPILKAGIFPLGEILKHLLELGSRAMNVPVEVEFAAEIDSESNGPNEFRLLQIRPMKVANRFEDISVYDQDDSRVFCRSDQALSNGRINTIRDIVYVRNDNFERANMVHMAGQVGKYNRNFMDKDIPYMLIGPGRWGTTDRWLGIPAKWDQISSARVIVEADFGDFVVEPSFGTHFFQNLIAFSIVYLTINSSSGYCYFDWDWLNSLKPVSETEYIRHVRLEEPLEVLVDGRIGHALVLR
;
A
#
# COMPACT_ATOMS: atom_id res chain seq x y z
N GLU A 1 -15.90 -0.46 -34.30
CA GLU A 1 -16.85 -0.85 -33.26
C GLU A 1 -17.14 0.33 -32.34
N HIS A 2 -18.41 0.55 -32.00
CA HIS A 2 -18.79 1.64 -31.10
C HIS A 2 -18.58 1.17 -29.66
N TYR A 3 -17.71 1.84 -28.90
CA TYR A 3 -17.63 1.62 -27.47
C TYR A 3 -18.97 1.98 -26.79
N ASP A 4 -19.54 1.01 -26.09
CA ASP A 4 -20.71 1.26 -25.25
C ASP A 4 -20.27 2.02 -23.98
N GLY A 5 -20.60 3.31 -23.90
CA GLY A 5 -20.30 4.16 -22.74
C GLY A 5 -20.96 3.69 -21.43
N HIS A 6 -21.85 2.71 -21.50
CA HIS A 6 -22.49 2.07 -20.33
C HIS A 6 -21.77 0.81 -19.87
N ALA A 7 -20.82 0.27 -20.67
CA ALA A 7 -20.04 -0.90 -20.30
C ALA A 7 -19.11 -0.55 -19.12
N ARG A 8 -19.27 -1.25 -18.00
CA ARG A 8 -18.45 -1.00 -16.81
C ARG A 8 -17.09 -1.66 -16.87
N PHE A 9 -16.92 -2.69 -17.69
CA PHE A 9 -15.67 -3.40 -17.86
C PHE A 9 -15.44 -3.69 -19.34
N LEU A 10 -14.36 -3.15 -19.90
CA LEU A 10 -13.98 -3.31 -21.29
C LEU A 10 -12.66 -4.07 -21.39
N ARG A 11 -12.50 -4.84 -22.43
CA ARG A 11 -11.24 -5.50 -22.80
C ARG A 11 -10.74 -4.91 -24.11
N ILE A 12 -9.52 -4.41 -24.10
CA ILE A 12 -8.80 -3.89 -25.27
C ILE A 12 -7.69 -4.90 -25.59
N SER A 13 -7.59 -5.30 -26.84
CA SER A 13 -6.65 -6.32 -27.34
C SER A 13 -6.87 -7.75 -26.80
N GLU A 14 -6.12 -8.71 -27.34
CA GLU A 14 -6.13 -10.10 -26.93
C GLU A 14 -5.12 -10.37 -25.79
N GLY A 15 -5.18 -11.57 -25.20
CA GLY A 15 -4.23 -12.00 -24.17
C GLY A 15 -4.83 -11.98 -22.75
N SER A 16 -3.99 -11.95 -21.73
CA SER A 16 -4.39 -11.96 -20.32
C SER A 16 -4.73 -10.55 -19.81
N LEU A 17 -5.65 -10.49 -18.85
CA LEU A 17 -5.96 -9.26 -18.10
C LEU A 17 -4.90 -8.92 -17.03
N GLY A 18 -3.92 -9.80 -16.79
CA GLY A 18 -3.02 -9.72 -15.64
C GLY A 18 -3.69 -10.02 -14.31
N GLY A 19 -2.95 -9.93 -13.21
CA GLY A 19 -3.45 -10.29 -11.89
C GLY A 19 -4.55 -9.37 -11.38
N LYS A 20 -4.29 -8.07 -11.32
CA LYS A 20 -5.29 -7.07 -10.88
C LYS A 20 -6.51 -7.03 -11.79
N GLY A 21 -6.31 -7.11 -13.12
CA GLY A 21 -7.41 -7.13 -14.09
C GLY A 21 -8.33 -8.34 -13.92
N ARG A 22 -7.78 -9.53 -13.61
CA ARG A 22 -8.59 -10.73 -13.29
C ARG A 22 -9.40 -10.52 -12.02
N GLY A 23 -8.82 -9.94 -10.98
CA GLY A 23 -9.53 -9.60 -9.75
C GLY A 23 -10.70 -8.65 -10.00
N LEU A 24 -10.50 -7.59 -10.79
CA LEU A 24 -11.55 -6.64 -11.16
C LEU A 24 -12.67 -7.28 -12.00
N ALA A 25 -12.33 -8.11 -12.99
CA ALA A 25 -13.29 -8.85 -13.80
C ALA A 25 -14.13 -9.79 -12.94
N PHE A 26 -13.51 -10.46 -11.97
CA PHE A 26 -14.17 -11.33 -11.01
C PHE A 26 -15.20 -10.57 -10.17
N ILE A 27 -14.82 -9.42 -9.59
CA ILE A 27 -15.75 -8.60 -8.80
C ILE A 27 -16.89 -8.06 -9.66
N ASN A 28 -16.57 -7.56 -10.85
CA ASN A 28 -17.59 -7.03 -11.75
C ASN A 28 -18.67 -8.10 -12.08
N LYS A 29 -18.24 -9.35 -12.30
CA LYS A 29 -19.15 -10.49 -12.48
C LYS A 29 -19.95 -10.78 -11.20
N LEU A 30 -19.33 -10.69 -10.03
CA LEU A 30 -19.97 -10.94 -8.74
C LEU A 30 -21.10 -9.90 -8.48
N PHE A 31 -20.84 -8.62 -8.80
CA PHE A 31 -21.82 -7.54 -8.60
C PHE A 31 -22.95 -7.52 -9.65
N ASN A 32 -22.71 -8.02 -10.85
CA ASN A 32 -23.76 -8.15 -11.86
C ASN A 32 -24.85 -9.16 -11.47
N ASN A 33 -24.58 -10.04 -10.51
CA ASN A 33 -25.56 -10.95 -9.92
C ASN A 33 -26.39 -10.24 -8.82
N GLN A 34 -27.08 -9.18 -9.15
CA GLN A 34 -28.10 -8.33 -8.47
C GLN A 34 -28.24 -8.37 -6.93
N LEU A 35 -27.77 -9.39 -6.23
CA LEU A 35 -27.99 -9.58 -4.79
C LEU A 35 -27.15 -8.64 -3.89
N VAL A 36 -26.00 -8.17 -4.37
CA VAL A 36 -25.09 -7.33 -3.56
C VAL A 36 -25.50 -5.86 -3.57
N CYS A 37 -26.02 -5.38 -4.71
CA CYS A 37 -26.37 -3.96 -4.90
C CYS A 37 -27.64 -3.53 -4.15
N SER A 38 -28.50 -4.47 -3.72
CA SER A 38 -29.78 -4.18 -3.05
C SER A 38 -29.72 -4.26 -1.51
N VAL A 39 -28.60 -4.69 -0.93
CA VAL A 39 -28.47 -4.95 0.52
C VAL A 39 -28.39 -3.67 1.34
N PHE A 40 -27.84 -2.58 0.77
CA PHE A 40 -27.58 -1.34 1.50
C PHE A 40 -28.42 -0.19 0.93
N PRO A 41 -29.60 0.11 1.51
CA PRO A 41 -30.41 1.25 1.11
C PRO A 41 -29.59 2.56 1.25
N GLY A 42 -29.57 3.36 0.18
CA GLY A 42 -28.82 4.64 0.17
C GLY A 42 -27.35 4.54 -0.21
N ALA A 43 -26.82 3.32 -0.47
CA ALA A 43 -25.47 3.12 -1.00
C ALA A 43 -25.48 2.26 -2.26
N ARG A 44 -24.83 2.73 -3.32
CA ARG A 44 -24.64 1.99 -4.57
C ARG A 44 -23.24 1.40 -4.62
N ILE A 45 -23.15 0.08 -4.53
CA ILE A 45 -21.88 -0.64 -4.58
C ILE A 45 -21.59 -1.10 -6.01
N SER A 46 -20.39 -0.80 -6.53
CA SER A 46 -20.00 -1.21 -7.89
C SER A 46 -18.49 -1.08 -8.10
N VAL A 47 -17.99 -1.53 -9.26
CA VAL A 47 -16.63 -1.26 -9.75
C VAL A 47 -16.67 0.04 -10.58
N PRO A 48 -15.65 0.90 -10.53
CA PRO A 48 -15.52 2.03 -11.45
C PRO A 48 -15.49 1.55 -12.91
N GLN A 49 -15.81 2.42 -13.85
CA GLN A 49 -15.58 2.15 -15.27
C GLN A 49 -14.11 1.80 -15.49
N THR A 50 -13.85 0.65 -16.10
CA THR A 50 -12.52 0.06 -16.24
C THR A 50 -12.35 -0.48 -17.65
N ALA A 51 -11.27 -0.13 -18.33
CA ALA A 51 -10.81 -0.79 -19.53
C ALA A 51 -9.47 -1.46 -19.25
N VAL A 52 -9.21 -2.63 -19.81
CA VAL A 52 -7.97 -3.37 -19.64
C VAL A 52 -7.33 -3.61 -21.01
N ILE A 53 -6.15 -3.05 -21.21
CA ILE A 53 -5.27 -3.37 -22.33
C ILE A 53 -4.58 -4.69 -21.96
N CYS A 54 -4.91 -5.77 -22.68
CA CYS A 54 -4.43 -7.10 -22.37
C CYS A 54 -2.97 -7.31 -22.79
N THR A 55 -2.35 -8.39 -22.32
CA THR A 55 -0.92 -8.67 -22.54
C THR A 55 -0.52 -8.83 -24.01
N GLY A 56 -1.44 -9.12 -24.93
CA GLY A 56 -1.15 -9.19 -26.37
C GLY A 56 -0.66 -7.87 -26.94
N ALA A 57 -1.16 -6.72 -26.46
CA ALA A 57 -0.67 -5.42 -26.85
C ALA A 57 0.77 -5.15 -26.38
N PHE A 58 1.13 -5.66 -25.18
CA PHE A 58 2.51 -5.64 -24.71
C PHE A 58 3.44 -6.47 -25.59
N ASP A 59 3.05 -7.70 -25.91
CA ASP A 59 3.83 -8.58 -26.78
C ASP A 59 4.06 -7.95 -28.16
N GLN A 60 3.02 -7.35 -28.75
CA GLN A 60 3.09 -6.66 -30.02
C GLN A 60 4.03 -5.44 -29.94
N PHE A 61 3.90 -4.59 -28.89
CA PHE A 61 4.77 -3.45 -28.66
C PHE A 61 6.24 -3.86 -28.56
N MET A 62 6.55 -4.91 -27.80
CA MET A 62 7.92 -5.43 -27.63
C MET A 62 8.48 -5.94 -28.94
N SER A 63 7.69 -6.69 -29.73
CA SER A 63 8.16 -7.30 -30.98
C SER A 63 8.31 -6.28 -32.13
N GLU A 64 7.39 -5.34 -32.28
CA GLU A 64 7.46 -4.31 -33.35
C GLU A 64 8.63 -3.32 -33.17
N ASN A 65 9.17 -3.20 -31.94
CA ASN A 65 10.27 -2.29 -31.62
C ASN A 65 11.59 -3.03 -31.31
N ASP A 66 11.66 -4.34 -31.46
CA ASP A 66 12.85 -5.19 -31.17
C ASP A 66 13.41 -4.94 -29.74
N LEU A 67 12.54 -4.70 -28.76
CA LEU A 67 12.95 -4.31 -27.41
C LEU A 67 13.32 -5.49 -26.49
N THR A 68 12.99 -6.72 -26.85
CA THR A 68 13.07 -7.88 -25.92
C THR A 68 14.51 -8.12 -25.46
N GLU A 69 15.46 -8.29 -26.36
CA GLU A 69 16.87 -8.54 -26.02
C GLU A 69 17.47 -7.33 -25.29
N PHE A 70 17.22 -6.11 -25.79
CA PHE A 70 17.69 -4.87 -25.17
C PHE A 70 17.23 -4.74 -23.72
N ALA A 71 15.94 -5.04 -23.43
CA ALA A 71 15.35 -4.85 -22.11
C ALA A 71 15.79 -5.94 -21.10
N LEU A 72 16.13 -7.15 -21.56
CA LEU A 72 16.65 -8.23 -20.72
C LEU A 72 18.10 -8.01 -20.30
N ASP A 73 18.88 -7.30 -21.08
CA ASP A 73 20.26 -6.93 -20.72
C ASP A 73 20.32 -6.13 -19.41
N GLU A 74 21.52 -6.06 -18.83
CA GLU A 74 21.82 -5.24 -17.66
C GLU A 74 21.93 -3.76 -18.07
N ARG A 75 20.78 -3.08 -18.15
CA ARG A 75 20.62 -1.66 -18.47
C ARG A 75 20.24 -0.86 -17.24
N SER A 76 20.55 0.44 -17.24
CA SER A 76 20.02 1.35 -16.23
C SER A 76 18.53 1.61 -16.45
N ASP A 77 17.82 2.02 -15.41
CA ASP A 77 16.39 2.33 -15.52
C ASP A 77 16.16 3.51 -16.49
N GLU A 78 17.08 4.47 -16.55
CA GLU A 78 17.04 5.61 -17.47
C GLU A 78 17.19 5.17 -18.94
N GLU A 79 18.07 4.21 -19.24
CA GLU A 79 18.22 3.64 -20.59
C GLU A 79 16.96 2.89 -21.02
N ILE A 80 16.35 2.12 -20.13
CA ILE A 80 15.08 1.44 -20.38
C ILE A 80 13.96 2.45 -20.65
N VAL A 81 13.82 3.47 -19.78
CA VAL A 81 12.83 4.54 -20.00
C VAL A 81 13.01 5.22 -21.34
N ALA A 82 14.24 5.61 -21.69
CA ALA A 82 14.51 6.26 -22.97
C ALA A 82 14.15 5.40 -24.18
N ALA A 83 14.49 4.11 -24.16
CA ALA A 83 14.14 3.19 -25.23
C ALA A 83 12.62 3.02 -25.38
N PHE A 84 11.91 2.78 -24.28
CA PHE A 84 10.46 2.55 -24.30
C PHE A 84 9.66 3.83 -24.66
N THR A 85 10.06 4.99 -24.16
CA THR A 85 9.39 6.25 -24.50
C THR A 85 9.56 6.65 -25.97
N ASN A 86 10.68 6.31 -26.59
CA ASN A 86 10.92 6.54 -28.03
C ASN A 86 10.28 5.48 -28.93
N ALA A 87 9.90 4.32 -28.41
CA ALA A 87 9.31 3.23 -29.17
C ALA A 87 7.92 3.59 -29.71
N ALA A 88 7.57 3.07 -30.88
CA ALA A 88 6.27 3.27 -31.49
C ALA A 88 5.21 2.37 -30.84
N VAL A 89 4.04 2.92 -30.52
CA VAL A 89 2.89 2.11 -30.08
C VAL A 89 2.19 1.55 -31.31
N PRO A 90 1.78 0.26 -31.34
CA PRO A 90 1.04 -0.32 -32.44
C PRO A 90 -0.17 0.51 -32.85
N GLN A 91 -0.37 0.67 -34.16
CA GLN A 91 -1.40 1.57 -34.70
C GLN A 91 -2.80 1.16 -34.25
N GLU A 92 -3.10 -0.13 -34.25
CA GLU A 92 -4.41 -0.67 -33.83
C GLU A 92 -4.71 -0.27 -32.37
N LEU A 93 -3.74 -0.41 -31.46
CA LEU A 93 -3.90 0.02 -30.08
C LEU A 93 -4.13 1.54 -29.99
N GLN A 94 -3.45 2.35 -30.78
CA GLN A 94 -3.69 3.80 -30.78
C GLN A 94 -5.10 4.16 -31.24
N GLU A 95 -5.65 3.46 -32.23
CA GLU A 95 -7.02 3.66 -32.74
C GLU A 95 -8.06 3.27 -31.67
N ASP A 96 -7.87 2.14 -31.00
CA ASP A 96 -8.70 1.69 -29.89
C ASP A 96 -8.69 2.68 -28.72
N LEU A 97 -7.52 3.19 -28.35
CA LEU A 97 -7.40 4.18 -27.28
C LEU A 97 -8.00 5.53 -27.65
N LYS A 98 -7.92 5.96 -28.92
CA LYS A 98 -8.64 7.14 -29.40
C LYS A 98 -10.15 6.95 -29.24
N ALA A 99 -10.68 5.81 -29.68
CA ALA A 99 -12.09 5.50 -29.52
C ALA A 99 -12.51 5.46 -28.04
N PHE A 100 -11.70 4.85 -27.16
CA PHE A 100 -11.93 4.86 -25.71
C PHE A 100 -11.99 6.30 -25.16
N LEU A 101 -11.04 7.17 -25.52
CA LEU A 101 -10.99 8.54 -25.04
C LEU A 101 -12.14 9.43 -25.55
N THR A 102 -12.91 9.02 -26.58
CA THR A 102 -14.11 9.77 -26.99
C THR A 102 -15.23 9.67 -25.95
N VAL A 103 -15.25 8.59 -25.15
CA VAL A 103 -16.27 8.36 -24.10
C VAL A 103 -15.71 8.55 -22.70
N ALA A 104 -14.39 8.45 -22.51
CA ALA A 104 -13.69 8.65 -21.24
C ALA A 104 -13.22 10.10 -21.11
N ASP A 105 -14.11 10.96 -20.60
CA ASP A 105 -13.89 12.41 -20.38
C ASP A 105 -13.58 12.75 -18.90
N TYR A 106 -13.24 11.76 -18.10
CA TYR A 106 -12.98 11.83 -16.67
C TYR A 106 -11.51 11.51 -16.34
N PRO A 107 -11.03 11.86 -15.15
CA PRO A 107 -9.69 11.50 -14.69
C PRO A 107 -9.48 9.98 -14.65
N LEU A 108 -8.28 9.54 -15.05
CA LEU A 108 -7.92 8.13 -15.20
C LEU A 108 -6.77 7.75 -14.27
N ALA A 109 -6.93 6.61 -13.58
CA ALA A 109 -5.82 5.87 -13.01
C ALA A 109 -5.34 4.83 -14.04
N VAL A 110 -4.08 4.96 -14.48
CA VAL A 110 -3.41 4.02 -15.38
C VAL A 110 -2.54 3.13 -14.51
N ARG A 111 -2.94 1.85 -14.37
CA ARG A 111 -2.37 0.91 -13.40
C ARG A 111 -1.75 -0.29 -14.11
N SER A 112 -0.64 -0.75 -13.58
CA SER A 112 -0.06 -2.04 -13.97
C SER A 112 -1.00 -3.21 -13.63
N SER A 113 -0.92 -4.26 -14.43
CA SER A 113 -1.56 -5.55 -14.16
C SER A 113 -0.70 -6.66 -14.77
N SER A 114 0.46 -6.92 -14.16
CA SER A 114 1.35 -7.98 -14.64
C SER A 114 0.78 -9.37 -14.34
N LEU A 115 1.35 -10.40 -14.95
CA LEU A 115 0.87 -11.77 -14.73
C LEU A 115 1.09 -12.24 -13.29
N LEU A 116 2.16 -11.76 -12.65
CA LEU A 116 2.54 -12.12 -11.28
C LEU A 116 1.92 -11.21 -10.22
N GLU A 117 1.39 -10.03 -10.59
CA GLU A 117 0.68 -9.17 -9.64
C GLU A 117 -0.56 -9.86 -9.08
N ASP A 118 -0.80 -9.65 -7.80
CA ASP A 118 -1.89 -10.27 -7.05
C ASP A 118 -1.85 -11.81 -7.04
N ASN A 119 -0.65 -12.40 -7.25
CA ASN A 119 -0.44 -13.82 -7.04
C ASN A 119 -0.53 -14.16 -5.56
N TYR A 120 -1.24 -15.25 -5.22
CA TYR A 120 -1.44 -15.70 -3.84
C TYR A 120 -0.13 -16.02 -3.11
N TYR A 121 0.86 -16.57 -3.81
CA TYR A 121 2.12 -17.01 -3.18
C TYR A 121 3.16 -15.90 -3.10
N GLN A 122 3.24 -15.05 -4.10
CA GLN A 122 4.30 -14.04 -4.27
C GLN A 122 3.72 -12.80 -4.99
N PRO A 123 2.96 -11.96 -4.30
CA PRO A 123 2.40 -10.77 -4.92
C PRO A 123 3.49 -9.75 -5.24
N PHE A 124 3.47 -9.20 -6.45
CA PHE A 124 4.33 -8.09 -6.90
C PHE A 124 3.78 -6.75 -6.40
N ALA A 125 3.56 -6.62 -5.10
CA ALA A 125 2.95 -5.42 -4.54
C ALA A 125 3.93 -4.25 -4.48
N GLY A 126 3.54 -3.08 -5.01
CA GLY A 126 4.35 -1.86 -4.97
C GLY A 126 5.63 -1.89 -5.80
N ILE A 127 5.74 -2.81 -6.75
CA ILE A 127 6.86 -2.89 -7.69
C ILE A 127 6.65 -1.95 -8.88
N PHE A 128 5.39 -1.79 -9.29
CA PHE A 128 5.01 -0.99 -10.45
C PHE A 128 4.21 0.24 -10.05
N ASP A 129 4.44 1.34 -10.75
CA ASP A 129 3.79 2.62 -10.49
C ASP A 129 2.33 2.65 -10.99
N THR A 130 1.54 3.54 -10.40
CA THR A 130 0.23 3.96 -10.89
C THR A 130 0.31 5.41 -11.33
N TYR A 131 -0.18 5.72 -12.53
CA TYR A 131 -0.21 7.08 -13.06
C TYR A 131 -1.61 7.65 -12.98
N PHE A 132 -1.72 8.85 -12.39
CA PHE A 132 -2.98 9.58 -12.27
C PHE A 132 -3.02 10.67 -13.35
N LEU A 133 -3.88 10.47 -14.34
CA LEU A 133 -4.04 11.40 -15.45
C LEU A 133 -5.27 12.29 -15.25
N PRO A 134 -5.13 13.60 -15.22
CA PRO A 134 -6.27 14.53 -15.23
C PRO A 134 -7.20 14.32 -16.42
N ASN A 135 -6.66 13.91 -17.58
CA ASN A 135 -7.37 13.63 -18.83
C ASN A 135 -8.24 14.79 -19.33
N ASN A 136 -7.86 16.02 -19.01
CA ASN A 136 -8.61 17.24 -19.26
C ASN A 136 -7.98 18.16 -20.32
N GLN A 137 -7.02 17.64 -21.11
CA GLN A 137 -6.43 18.41 -22.21
C GLN A 137 -7.48 18.73 -23.26
N PRO A 138 -7.45 19.96 -23.83
CA PRO A 138 -8.45 20.41 -24.80
C PRO A 138 -8.47 19.58 -26.09
N SER A 139 -7.31 19.05 -26.52
CA SER A 139 -7.22 18.25 -27.75
C SER A 139 -7.26 16.74 -27.42
N PRO A 140 -8.01 15.93 -28.18
CA PRO A 140 -8.00 14.48 -28.07
C PRO A 140 -6.60 13.88 -28.26
N GLU A 141 -5.80 14.46 -29.16
CA GLU A 141 -4.41 14.06 -29.39
C GLU A 141 -3.55 14.28 -28.14
N GLY A 142 -3.73 15.41 -27.46
CA GLY A 142 -3.01 15.71 -26.22
C GLY A 142 -3.36 14.73 -25.10
N ARG A 143 -4.62 14.31 -24.98
CA ARG A 143 -5.05 13.27 -24.04
C ARG A 143 -4.45 11.91 -24.39
N LEU A 144 -4.49 11.54 -25.69
CA LEU A 144 -3.89 10.29 -26.17
C LEU A 144 -2.39 10.24 -25.90
N GLN A 145 -1.65 11.30 -26.19
CA GLN A 145 -0.20 11.35 -25.99
C GLN A 145 0.20 11.08 -24.54
N ARG A 146 -0.54 11.64 -23.56
CA ARG A 146 -0.27 11.41 -22.15
C ARG A 146 -0.63 9.99 -21.71
N LEU A 147 -1.72 9.46 -22.25
CA LEU A 147 -2.10 8.07 -21.98
C LEU A 147 -1.06 7.10 -22.54
N LEU A 148 -0.59 7.31 -23.77
CA LEU A 148 0.48 6.50 -24.37
C LEU A 148 1.79 6.60 -23.59
N ALA A 149 2.15 7.78 -23.08
CA ALA A 149 3.34 7.95 -22.26
C ALA A 149 3.24 7.13 -20.95
N ALA A 150 2.10 7.18 -20.25
CA ALA A 150 1.88 6.37 -19.06
C ALA A 150 1.96 4.86 -19.34
N ILE A 151 1.35 4.40 -20.45
CA ILE A 151 1.40 2.99 -20.86
C ILE A 151 2.85 2.56 -21.13
N LYS A 152 3.63 3.35 -21.85
CA LYS A 152 5.05 3.08 -22.15
C LYS A 152 5.89 2.98 -20.87
N LEU A 153 5.66 3.85 -19.90
CA LEU A 153 6.35 3.81 -18.62
C LEU A 153 5.97 2.57 -17.80
N ILE A 154 4.70 2.16 -17.83
CA ILE A 154 4.26 0.88 -17.21
C ILE A 154 4.94 -0.30 -17.91
N TYR A 155 5.02 -0.32 -19.23
CA TYR A 155 5.71 -1.38 -19.96
C TYR A 155 7.22 -1.42 -19.63
N ALA A 156 7.87 -0.25 -19.54
CA ALA A 156 9.28 -0.13 -19.16
C ALA A 156 9.55 -0.67 -17.75
N SER A 157 8.62 -0.47 -16.82
CA SER A 157 8.79 -0.82 -15.41
C SER A 157 8.96 -2.33 -15.16
N VAL A 158 8.52 -3.19 -16.09
CA VAL A 158 8.78 -4.64 -16.05
C VAL A 158 10.29 -4.94 -16.00
N TYR A 159 11.08 -4.10 -16.62
CA TYR A 159 12.52 -4.28 -16.80
C TYR A 159 13.38 -3.40 -15.91
N PHE A 160 12.77 -2.63 -15.02
CA PHE A 160 13.50 -1.87 -14.02
C PHE A 160 14.26 -2.78 -13.07
N ARG A 161 15.38 -2.30 -12.55
CA ARG A 161 16.24 -3.04 -11.63
C ARG A 161 15.47 -3.63 -10.44
N ASN A 162 14.55 -2.88 -9.87
CA ASN A 162 13.69 -3.28 -8.77
C ASN A 162 12.81 -4.51 -9.16
N ALA A 163 12.14 -4.48 -10.34
CA ALA A 163 11.34 -5.58 -10.84
C ALA A 163 12.20 -6.82 -11.14
N LYS A 164 13.33 -6.66 -11.83
CA LYS A 164 14.29 -7.73 -12.12
C LYS A 164 14.82 -8.39 -10.83
N ASN A 165 15.16 -7.60 -9.82
CA ASN A 165 15.62 -8.11 -8.52
C ASN A 165 14.52 -8.88 -7.80
N TYR A 166 13.29 -8.39 -7.82
CA TYR A 166 12.14 -9.09 -7.25
C TYR A 166 11.89 -10.43 -7.95
N THR A 167 11.89 -10.45 -9.27
CA THR A 167 11.71 -11.66 -10.08
C THR A 167 12.80 -12.70 -9.76
N ARG A 168 14.07 -12.29 -9.67
CA ARG A 168 15.18 -13.19 -9.27
C ARG A 168 14.97 -13.74 -7.84
N ALA A 169 14.59 -12.89 -6.89
CA ALA A 169 14.37 -13.32 -5.50
C ALA A 169 13.20 -14.31 -5.34
N THR A 170 12.24 -14.30 -6.26
CA THR A 170 11.07 -15.18 -6.26
C THR A 170 11.25 -16.43 -7.11
N GLY A 171 12.40 -16.60 -7.79
CA GLY A 171 12.66 -17.72 -8.69
C GLY A 171 11.85 -17.70 -9.99
N ASN A 172 11.19 -16.58 -10.29
CA ASN A 172 10.50 -16.35 -11.56
C ASN A 172 11.49 -15.88 -12.64
N ARG A 173 11.06 -15.85 -13.89
CA ARG A 173 11.86 -15.40 -15.03
C ARG A 173 11.29 -14.11 -15.59
N THR A 174 12.14 -13.10 -15.77
CA THR A 174 11.73 -11.80 -16.33
C THR A 174 11.21 -11.94 -17.77
N GLU A 175 11.71 -12.91 -18.54
CA GLU A 175 11.29 -13.19 -19.91
C GLU A 175 9.84 -13.70 -20.01
N GLU A 176 9.32 -14.28 -18.93
CA GLU A 176 7.96 -14.82 -18.86
C GLU A 176 6.95 -13.77 -18.35
N GLU A 177 7.44 -12.65 -17.80
CA GLU A 177 6.57 -11.59 -17.27
C GLU A 177 5.98 -10.76 -18.41
N LYS A 178 4.66 -10.59 -18.36
CA LYS A 178 3.92 -9.78 -19.34
C LYS A 178 3.04 -8.78 -18.63
N MET A 179 2.89 -7.62 -19.23
CA MET A 179 2.17 -6.50 -18.65
C MET A 179 0.85 -6.24 -19.37
N ALA A 180 -0.27 -6.33 -18.65
CA ALA A 180 -1.52 -5.68 -19.02
C ALA A 180 -1.63 -4.32 -18.32
N VAL A 181 -2.43 -3.41 -18.87
CA VAL A 181 -2.61 -2.06 -18.30
C VAL A 181 -4.09 -1.82 -18.03
N ILE A 182 -4.41 -1.38 -16.83
CA ILE A 182 -5.77 -1.04 -16.42
C ILE A 182 -5.95 0.47 -16.56
N LEU A 183 -6.97 0.88 -17.29
CA LEU A 183 -7.47 2.25 -17.39
C LEU A 183 -8.74 2.34 -16.56
N GLN A 184 -8.66 2.93 -15.38
CA GLN A 184 -9.77 2.96 -14.43
C GLN A 184 -10.20 4.39 -14.15
N LYS A 185 -11.51 4.66 -14.22
CA LYS A 185 -12.06 5.95 -13.80
C LYS A 185 -11.73 6.20 -12.32
N ILE A 186 -11.13 7.35 -12.01
CA ILE A 186 -10.92 7.77 -10.64
C ILE A 186 -12.27 8.11 -10.01
N VAL A 187 -12.49 7.65 -8.78
CA VAL A 187 -13.69 7.97 -7.99
C VAL A 187 -13.51 9.37 -7.40
N GLY A 188 -14.55 10.16 -7.40
CA GLY A 188 -14.56 11.49 -6.83
C GLY A 188 -15.33 12.51 -7.64
N LYS A 189 -15.22 13.77 -7.21
CA LYS A 189 -15.78 14.96 -7.85
C LYS A 189 -14.70 16.03 -8.02
N ASP A 190 -14.96 16.97 -8.92
CA ASP A 190 -14.17 18.19 -9.05
C ASP A 190 -14.55 19.19 -7.95
N HIS A 191 -13.54 19.61 -7.21
CA HIS A 191 -13.62 20.62 -6.16
C HIS A 191 -12.66 21.76 -6.50
N ASP A 192 -13.12 22.73 -7.27
CA ASP A 192 -12.35 23.90 -7.67
C ASP A 192 -11.01 23.54 -8.38
N GLY A 193 -11.02 22.50 -9.23
CA GLY A 193 -9.86 22.04 -9.96
C GLY A 193 -9.06 20.93 -9.26
N PHE A 194 -9.53 20.41 -8.12
CA PHE A 194 -8.96 19.24 -7.45
C PHE A 194 -9.97 18.10 -7.41
N TYR A 195 -9.61 16.96 -8.02
CA TYR A 195 -10.51 15.82 -8.15
C TYR A 195 -10.18 14.73 -7.14
N TYR A 196 -11.13 14.41 -6.24
CA TYR A 196 -10.93 13.40 -5.21
C TYR A 196 -12.26 12.88 -4.65
N PRO A 197 -12.28 11.65 -4.07
CA PRO A 197 -13.45 11.10 -3.39
C PRO A 197 -13.58 11.66 -1.97
N THR A 198 -14.77 11.55 -1.38
CA THR A 198 -14.97 11.88 0.04
C THR A 198 -14.00 11.11 0.93
N PHE A 199 -13.80 9.81 0.65
CA PHE A 199 -12.76 9.02 1.30
C PHE A 199 -12.39 7.79 0.48
N SER A 200 -11.22 7.23 0.78
CA SER A 200 -10.75 5.97 0.23
C SER A 200 -10.22 5.07 1.34
N GLY A 201 -10.02 3.79 1.04
CA GLY A 201 -9.51 2.87 2.04
C GLY A 201 -9.02 1.54 1.48
N VAL A 202 -8.43 0.77 2.40
CA VAL A 202 -8.04 -0.61 2.22
C VAL A 202 -8.64 -1.42 3.36
N ALA A 203 -9.28 -2.55 3.08
CA ALA A 203 -9.80 -3.42 4.12
C ALA A 203 -9.33 -4.86 3.91
N ARG A 204 -9.08 -5.56 5.00
CA ARG A 204 -8.62 -6.95 5.03
C ARG A 204 -9.55 -7.81 5.84
N SER A 205 -9.82 -9.01 5.36
CA SER A 205 -10.64 -9.99 6.08
C SER A 205 -9.91 -10.68 7.24
N TYR A 206 -8.62 -10.40 7.42
CA TYR A 206 -7.81 -10.90 8.54
C TYR A 206 -6.94 -9.76 9.08
N ASN A 207 -6.99 -9.56 10.40
CA ASN A 207 -6.18 -8.59 11.11
C ASN A 207 -4.96 -9.28 11.73
N PHE A 208 -3.77 -9.01 11.21
CA PHE A 208 -2.52 -9.58 11.71
C PHE A 208 -2.08 -9.02 13.07
N TYR A 209 -2.60 -7.85 13.46
CA TYR A 209 -2.29 -7.16 14.71
C TYR A 209 -3.56 -6.89 15.49
N SER A 210 -4.25 -7.97 15.89
CA SER A 210 -5.43 -7.82 16.72
C SER A 210 -5.06 -7.37 18.13
N VAL A 211 -5.74 -6.32 18.61
CA VAL A 211 -5.49 -5.74 19.93
C VAL A 211 -6.70 -5.98 20.84
N GLY A 212 -6.44 -6.37 22.07
CA GLY A 212 -7.46 -6.53 23.08
C GLY A 212 -8.45 -7.67 22.78
N HIS A 213 -9.74 -7.34 22.65
CA HIS A 213 -10.81 -8.31 22.43
C HIS A 213 -11.19 -8.50 20.95
N ILE A 214 -10.54 -7.77 20.02
CA ILE A 214 -10.79 -7.89 18.59
C ILE A 214 -10.13 -9.16 18.07
N LYS A 215 -10.91 -10.04 17.42
CA LYS A 215 -10.38 -11.28 16.85
C LYS A 215 -9.74 -11.00 15.47
N PRO A 216 -8.69 -11.74 15.10
CA PRO A 216 -8.07 -11.59 13.77
C PRO A 216 -9.07 -11.72 12.60
N GLU A 217 -10.05 -12.60 12.71
CA GLU A 217 -11.07 -12.87 11.68
C GLU A 217 -12.12 -11.77 11.55
N GLU A 218 -12.18 -10.82 12.48
CA GLU A 218 -13.06 -9.65 12.39
C GLU A 218 -12.55 -8.63 11.35
N GLY A 219 -11.31 -8.82 10.88
CA GLY A 219 -10.70 -7.99 9.87
C GLY A 219 -10.29 -6.61 10.36
N ILE A 220 -9.73 -5.84 9.45
CA ILE A 220 -9.29 -4.46 9.69
C ILE A 220 -9.52 -3.61 8.44
N ALA A 221 -9.90 -2.37 8.61
CA ALA A 221 -10.02 -1.37 7.55
C ALA A 221 -9.19 -0.13 7.88
N TYR A 222 -8.49 0.38 6.89
CA TYR A 222 -7.77 1.66 6.89
C TYR A 222 -8.53 2.62 6.00
N THR A 223 -8.75 3.84 6.45
CA THR A 223 -9.51 4.84 5.69
C THR A 223 -8.92 6.23 5.85
N ALA A 224 -8.95 7.00 4.77
CA ALA A 224 -8.43 8.36 4.69
C ALA A 224 -9.32 9.25 3.82
N LEU A 225 -9.38 10.53 4.14
CA LEU A 225 -9.95 11.58 3.28
C LEU A 225 -9.17 11.65 1.97
N GLY A 226 -9.85 11.78 0.85
CA GLY A 226 -9.25 11.91 -0.48
C GLY A 226 -8.80 10.57 -1.09
N LEU A 227 -7.77 10.61 -1.94
CA LEU A 227 -7.26 9.43 -2.63
C LEU A 227 -6.55 8.47 -1.69
N GLY A 228 -6.63 7.16 -1.98
CA GLY A 228 -6.02 6.08 -1.20
C GLY A 228 -4.49 6.10 -1.13
N LYS A 229 -3.84 7.00 -1.85
CA LYS A 229 -2.39 7.20 -1.81
C LYS A 229 -1.89 7.50 -0.39
N THR A 230 -2.63 8.25 0.42
CA THR A 230 -2.33 8.48 1.85
C THR A 230 -2.04 7.18 2.60
N ILE A 231 -2.87 6.15 2.38
CA ILE A 231 -2.72 4.85 3.05
C ILE A 231 -1.54 4.07 2.46
N MET A 232 -1.40 4.10 1.13
CA MET A 232 -0.35 3.35 0.43
C MET A 232 1.05 3.87 0.77
N GLU A 233 1.19 5.16 1.07
CA GLU A 233 2.45 5.78 1.51
C GLU A 233 2.72 5.65 3.01
N GLY A 234 1.78 5.05 3.76
CA GLY A 234 1.92 4.86 5.20
C GLY A 234 1.79 6.15 6.01
N GLU A 235 1.10 7.16 5.47
CA GLU A 235 0.80 8.40 6.20
C GLU A 235 -0.31 8.14 7.24
N ASN A 236 -0.54 9.13 8.10
CA ASN A 236 -1.57 9.02 9.14
C ASN A 236 -2.96 8.82 8.52
N CYS A 237 -3.60 7.73 8.87
CA CYS A 237 -4.95 7.36 8.47
C CYS A 237 -5.68 6.71 9.64
N LEU A 238 -7.01 6.64 9.55
CA LEU A 238 -7.80 5.94 10.55
C LEU A 238 -7.82 4.44 10.26
N TYR A 239 -7.75 3.60 11.33
CA TYR A 239 -8.03 2.17 11.21
C TYR A 239 -9.04 1.69 12.26
N PHE A 240 -9.86 0.72 11.87
CA PHE A 240 -10.93 0.14 12.70
C PHE A 240 -11.29 -1.28 12.26
N SER A 241 -11.92 -2.06 13.14
CA SER A 241 -12.51 -3.34 12.74
C SER A 241 -13.87 -3.13 12.08
N PRO A 242 -14.14 -3.66 10.86
CA PRO A 242 -15.47 -3.60 10.24
C PRO A 242 -16.57 -4.22 11.09
N ALA A 243 -16.26 -5.19 11.95
CA ALA A 243 -17.20 -5.81 12.87
C ALA A 243 -17.53 -4.90 14.07
N ASN A 244 -16.59 -4.04 14.47
CA ASN A 244 -16.72 -3.15 15.63
C ASN A 244 -16.27 -1.72 15.29
N PRO A 245 -16.92 -1.01 14.33
CA PRO A 245 -16.40 0.21 13.73
C PRO A 245 -16.34 1.41 14.69
N GLN A 246 -17.02 1.36 15.84
CA GLN A 246 -16.99 2.43 16.85
C GLN A 246 -15.77 2.35 17.77
N VAL A 247 -15.07 1.21 17.81
CA VAL A 247 -13.86 1.01 18.61
C VAL A 247 -12.64 1.41 17.79
N LEU A 248 -11.98 2.49 18.23
CA LEU A 248 -10.81 3.06 17.56
C LEU A 248 -9.57 2.82 18.45
N PRO A 249 -8.81 1.73 18.24
CA PRO A 249 -7.70 1.37 19.13
C PRO A 249 -6.58 2.40 19.19
N GLN A 250 -6.39 3.18 18.10
CA GLN A 250 -5.34 4.19 17.98
C GLN A 250 -5.62 5.48 18.80
N PHE A 251 -6.83 5.62 19.38
CA PHE A 251 -7.23 6.86 20.05
C PHE A 251 -7.85 6.59 21.41
N SER A 252 -7.09 6.81 22.46
CA SER A 252 -7.53 6.63 23.85
C SER A 252 -7.89 7.96 24.53
N LYS A 253 -7.24 9.04 24.16
CA LYS A 253 -7.40 10.38 24.73
C LYS A 253 -7.35 11.46 23.63
N PRO A 254 -7.84 12.70 23.89
CA PRO A 254 -7.87 13.76 22.88
C PRO A 254 -6.52 14.07 22.24
N GLN A 255 -5.42 13.95 23.00
CA GLN A 255 -4.07 14.19 22.48
C GLN A 255 -3.69 13.20 21.36
N ASP A 256 -4.08 11.92 21.48
CA ASP A 256 -3.79 10.90 20.46
C ASP A 256 -4.39 11.29 19.10
N TYR A 257 -5.61 11.87 19.11
CA TYR A 257 -6.24 12.38 17.88
C TYR A 257 -5.51 13.59 17.31
N LEU A 258 -5.00 14.48 18.16
CA LEU A 258 -4.25 15.66 17.70
C LEU A 258 -2.92 15.27 17.07
N ASP A 259 -2.28 14.23 17.57
CA ASP A 259 -0.96 13.80 17.11
C ASP A 259 -1.04 12.89 15.87
N ASN A 260 -2.04 11.99 15.82
CA ASN A 260 -2.07 10.88 14.87
C ASN A 260 -3.20 10.97 13.82
N SER A 261 -4.02 12.03 13.82
CA SER A 261 -5.03 12.19 12.77
C SER A 261 -4.43 12.72 11.46
N GLN A 262 -5.07 12.37 10.36
CA GLN A 262 -4.71 12.85 9.03
C GLN A 262 -4.77 14.37 8.96
N ARG A 263 -3.74 15.01 8.39
CA ARG A 263 -3.63 16.48 8.22
C ARG A 263 -3.67 16.91 6.77
N ASP A 264 -3.17 16.07 5.90
CA ASP A 264 -3.09 16.32 4.47
C ASP A 264 -3.71 15.14 3.71
N PHE A 265 -4.12 15.37 2.47
CA PHE A 265 -4.71 14.36 1.60
C PHE A 265 -4.27 14.56 0.16
N PHE A 266 -4.40 13.53 -0.67
CA PHE A 266 -4.07 13.58 -2.09
C PHE A 266 -5.32 13.77 -2.95
N ALA A 267 -5.19 14.59 -4.00
CA ALA A 267 -6.18 14.83 -5.03
C ALA A 267 -5.50 14.82 -6.41
N VAL A 268 -6.25 14.56 -7.49
CA VAL A 268 -5.76 14.81 -8.85
C VAL A 268 -5.86 16.30 -9.13
N ASP A 269 -4.77 16.90 -9.59
CA ASP A 269 -4.72 18.31 -9.97
C ASP A 269 -5.25 18.48 -11.40
N LEU A 270 -6.44 19.04 -11.54
CA LEU A 270 -7.05 19.39 -12.83
C LEU A 270 -6.62 20.76 -13.34
N THR A 271 -5.95 21.57 -12.53
CA THR A 271 -5.54 22.92 -12.92
C THR A 271 -4.34 22.93 -13.85
N ASN A 272 -3.53 21.87 -13.82
CA ASN A 272 -2.32 21.73 -14.61
C ASN A 272 -2.49 20.75 -15.79
N ALA A 273 -3.11 21.20 -16.87
CA ALA A 273 -3.28 20.39 -18.07
C ALA A 273 -1.97 20.09 -18.82
N SER A 274 -0.84 20.71 -18.46
CA SER A 274 0.46 20.50 -19.13
C SER A 274 1.25 19.32 -18.57
N VAL A 275 0.83 18.73 -17.48
CA VAL A 275 1.48 17.60 -16.80
C VAL A 275 1.67 16.42 -17.76
N PHE A 276 2.89 15.89 -17.78
CA PHE A 276 3.27 14.70 -18.55
C PHE A 276 3.71 13.58 -17.60
N PRO A 277 3.35 12.32 -17.83
CA PRO A 277 3.76 11.22 -16.97
C PRO A 277 5.28 11.08 -16.89
N GLU A 278 5.78 10.90 -15.67
CA GLU A 278 7.20 10.66 -15.34
C GLU A 278 7.32 9.46 -14.42
N VAL A 279 8.49 8.86 -14.36
CA VAL A 279 8.77 7.73 -13.44
C VAL A 279 8.50 8.14 -11.99
N GLY A 280 7.82 7.28 -11.23
CA GLY A 280 7.39 7.55 -9.86
C GLY A 280 5.90 7.87 -9.71
N GLY A 281 5.17 8.12 -10.82
CA GLY A 281 3.70 8.18 -10.84
C GLY A 281 3.02 9.38 -10.18
N ASP A 282 3.76 10.25 -9.49
CA ASP A 282 3.21 11.31 -8.63
C ASP A 282 2.84 12.59 -9.37
N VAL A 283 3.28 12.69 -10.60
CA VAL A 283 3.00 13.84 -11.47
C VAL A 283 1.50 13.85 -11.82
N GLY A 284 0.82 14.95 -11.50
CA GLY A 284 -0.65 15.07 -11.66
C GLY A 284 -1.42 14.91 -10.33
N LEU A 285 -0.72 14.69 -9.22
CA LEU A 285 -1.29 14.72 -7.88
C LEU A 285 -0.92 15.99 -7.13
N ALA A 286 -1.87 16.50 -6.36
CA ALA A 286 -1.67 17.56 -5.38
C ALA A 286 -1.83 17.01 -3.97
N LYS A 287 -0.94 17.38 -3.06
CA LYS A 287 -1.10 17.14 -1.62
C LYS A 287 -1.69 18.39 -0.99
N LEU A 288 -2.91 18.28 -0.47
CA LEU A 288 -3.72 19.37 0.06
C LEU A 288 -3.91 19.22 1.56
N ASN A 289 -3.97 20.34 2.28
CA ASN A 289 -4.31 20.32 3.69
C ASN A 289 -5.83 20.14 3.90
N ILE A 290 -6.25 19.50 5.01
CA ILE A 290 -7.67 19.27 5.34
C ILE A 290 -8.53 20.53 5.37
N LYS A 291 -7.92 21.72 5.49
CA LYS A 291 -8.63 23.01 5.39
C LYS A 291 -9.23 23.23 4.00
N GLU A 292 -8.60 22.69 2.95
CA GLU A 292 -9.17 22.75 1.60
C GLU A 292 -10.43 21.88 1.52
N ALA A 293 -10.38 20.66 2.09
CA ALA A 293 -11.57 19.81 2.19
C ALA A 293 -12.71 20.45 3.02
N GLU A 294 -12.39 21.27 4.03
CA GLU A 294 -13.39 22.07 4.75
C GLU A 294 -14.04 23.11 3.84
N LYS A 295 -13.27 23.83 3.03
CA LYS A 295 -13.78 24.81 2.04
C LYS A 295 -14.66 24.13 0.97
N HIS A 296 -14.24 22.97 0.49
CA HIS A 296 -14.98 22.20 -0.49
C HIS A 296 -16.23 21.50 0.10
N GLY A 297 -16.42 21.56 1.43
CA GLY A 297 -17.57 20.95 2.11
C GLY A 297 -17.45 19.44 2.32
N GLU A 298 -16.34 18.80 1.97
CA GLU A 298 -16.13 17.34 2.12
C GLU A 298 -15.74 16.95 3.55
N LEU A 299 -15.02 17.83 4.28
CA LEU A 299 -14.58 17.52 5.65
C LEU A 299 -15.76 17.26 6.60
N LYS A 300 -16.97 17.76 6.32
CA LYS A 300 -18.16 17.52 7.15
C LYS A 300 -18.52 16.05 7.30
N PHE A 301 -18.18 15.20 6.33
CA PHE A 301 -18.49 13.78 6.34
C PHE A 301 -17.53 12.96 7.20
N VAL A 302 -16.28 13.43 7.38
CA VAL A 302 -15.22 12.67 8.06
C VAL A 302 -14.59 13.43 9.23
N GLY A 303 -14.96 14.68 9.43
CA GLY A 303 -14.33 15.60 10.38
C GLY A 303 -15.03 15.72 11.73
N SER A 304 -14.25 16.08 12.73
CA SER A 304 -14.65 16.47 14.08
C SER A 304 -13.97 17.78 14.47
N THR A 305 -14.44 18.37 15.57
CA THR A 305 -13.87 19.59 16.14
C THR A 305 -13.31 19.32 17.53
N TYR A 306 -12.06 19.69 17.76
CA TYR A 306 -11.46 19.68 19.08
C TYR A 306 -11.80 20.99 19.82
N SER A 307 -12.30 20.87 21.04
CA SER A 307 -12.54 21.99 21.93
C SER A 307 -11.41 22.12 22.93
N VAL A 308 -10.61 23.17 22.81
CA VAL A 308 -9.48 23.44 23.71
C VAL A 308 -9.99 23.69 25.14
N ASP A 309 -11.10 24.40 25.28
CA ASP A 309 -11.66 24.78 26.60
C ASP A 309 -12.13 23.56 27.40
N ASN A 310 -12.61 22.51 26.73
CA ASN A 310 -13.18 21.35 27.38
C ASN A 310 -12.26 20.12 27.28
N ASP A 311 -11.11 20.23 26.60
CA ASP A 311 -10.22 19.12 26.24
C ASP A 311 -11.02 17.92 25.70
N ARG A 312 -11.86 18.16 24.69
CA ARG A 312 -12.79 17.15 24.16
C ARG A 312 -13.02 17.30 22.67
N ILE A 313 -13.19 16.14 22.01
CA ILE A 313 -13.55 16.05 20.60
C ILE A 313 -15.06 15.93 20.45
N TYR A 314 -15.61 16.72 19.54
CA TYR A 314 -17.03 16.74 19.20
C TYR A 314 -17.20 16.33 17.73
N THR A 315 -18.05 15.35 17.48
CA THR A 315 -18.39 14.89 16.13
C THR A 315 -18.93 16.03 15.28
N GLY A 316 -18.40 16.18 14.06
CA GLY A 316 -18.81 17.19 13.09
C GLY A 316 -18.16 18.57 13.30
N LEU A 317 -18.56 19.52 12.45
CA LEU A 317 -17.89 20.82 12.30
C LEU A 317 -18.68 22.01 12.86
N ALA A 318 -19.78 21.77 13.55
CA ALA A 318 -20.69 22.84 14.03
C ALA A 318 -20.06 23.73 15.10
N ARG A 319 -19.02 23.28 15.79
CA ARG A 319 -18.33 24.04 16.84
C ARG A 319 -17.11 24.78 16.30
N LYS A 320 -16.70 25.84 17.02
CA LYS A 320 -15.41 26.50 16.75
C LYS A 320 -14.28 25.71 17.38
N GLY A 321 -13.14 25.58 16.68
CA GLY A 321 -11.94 24.90 17.16
C GLY A 321 -11.15 24.24 16.02
N PRO A 322 -9.97 23.67 16.32
CA PRO A 322 -9.18 22.90 15.36
C PRO A 322 -9.98 21.73 14.76
N ARG A 323 -9.80 21.51 13.46
CA ARG A 323 -10.42 20.41 12.72
C ARG A 323 -9.54 19.18 12.76
N ILE A 324 -10.18 18.02 12.91
CA ILE A 324 -9.53 16.71 13.00
C ILE A 324 -10.31 15.73 12.15
N VAL A 325 -9.61 14.88 11.40
CA VAL A 325 -10.21 13.77 10.66
C VAL A 325 -10.38 12.58 11.62
N THR A 326 -11.62 12.20 11.92
CA THR A 326 -11.95 11.14 12.90
C THR A 326 -12.85 10.05 12.34
N PHE A 327 -13.51 10.32 11.22
CA PHE A 327 -14.60 9.48 10.68
C PHE A 327 -15.78 9.25 11.63
N ASP A 328 -15.86 9.98 12.74
CA ASP A 328 -16.97 9.88 13.70
C ASP A 328 -18.35 10.09 13.08
N PRO A 329 -18.55 11.01 12.10
CA PRO A 329 -19.85 11.11 11.44
C PRO A 329 -20.29 9.81 10.75
N ILE A 330 -19.35 9.07 10.15
CA ILE A 330 -19.60 7.79 9.50
C ILE A 330 -19.72 6.67 10.54
N LEU A 331 -18.70 6.50 11.40
CA LEU A 331 -18.55 5.31 12.24
C LEU A 331 -19.41 5.37 13.52
N LYS A 332 -19.69 6.58 14.07
CA LYS A 332 -20.47 6.76 15.30
C LYS A 332 -21.87 7.31 15.02
N ALA A 333 -21.99 8.29 14.13
CA ALA A 333 -23.29 8.89 13.80
C ALA A 333 -24.03 8.15 12.66
N GLY A 334 -23.36 7.25 11.94
CA GLY A 334 -23.99 6.33 10.98
C GLY A 334 -24.50 7.00 9.71
N ILE A 335 -23.92 8.13 9.27
CA ILE A 335 -24.34 8.81 8.02
C ILE A 335 -24.10 7.96 6.77
N PHE A 336 -23.21 6.97 6.87
CA PHE A 336 -22.91 6.01 5.82
C PHE A 336 -22.56 4.64 6.44
N PRO A 337 -23.10 3.50 5.94
CA PRO A 337 -22.95 2.18 6.57
C PRO A 337 -21.61 1.52 6.22
N LEU A 338 -20.47 2.21 6.41
CA LEU A 338 -19.14 1.76 5.97
C LEU A 338 -18.74 0.42 6.59
N GLY A 339 -18.90 0.25 7.90
CA GLY A 339 -18.53 -0.99 8.59
C GLY A 339 -19.31 -2.20 8.06
N GLU A 340 -20.63 -2.06 7.86
CA GLU A 340 -21.50 -3.12 7.36
C GLU A 340 -21.16 -3.49 5.90
N ILE A 341 -20.92 -2.49 5.04
CA ILE A 341 -20.50 -2.71 3.65
C ILE A 341 -19.18 -3.48 3.62
N LEU A 342 -18.18 -3.03 4.36
CA LEU A 342 -16.86 -3.67 4.37
C LEU A 342 -16.94 -5.11 4.91
N LYS A 343 -17.63 -5.33 6.03
CA LYS A 343 -17.84 -6.66 6.57
C LYS A 343 -18.45 -7.58 5.53
N HIS A 344 -19.53 -7.16 4.88
CA HIS A 344 -20.22 -7.94 3.86
C HIS A 344 -19.31 -8.26 2.66
N LEU A 345 -18.56 -7.27 2.15
CA LEU A 345 -17.66 -7.44 1.00
C LEU A 345 -16.48 -8.37 1.32
N LEU A 346 -15.89 -8.24 2.50
CA LEU A 346 -14.80 -9.11 2.95
C LEU A 346 -15.26 -10.56 3.13
N GLU A 347 -16.43 -10.78 3.73
CA GLU A 347 -17.02 -12.12 3.84
C GLU A 347 -17.35 -12.72 2.49
N LEU A 348 -17.95 -11.92 1.58
CA LEU A 348 -18.30 -12.37 0.23
C LEU A 348 -17.06 -12.70 -0.59
N GLY A 349 -16.05 -11.82 -0.57
CA GLY A 349 -14.77 -12.01 -1.25
C GLY A 349 -14.03 -13.24 -0.76
N SER A 350 -13.93 -13.40 0.57
CA SER A 350 -13.25 -14.56 1.18
C SER A 350 -13.95 -15.87 0.83
N ARG A 351 -15.28 -15.91 0.87
CA ARG A 351 -16.04 -17.10 0.44
C ARG A 351 -15.86 -17.41 -1.04
N ALA A 352 -15.90 -16.40 -1.89
CA ALA A 352 -15.82 -16.58 -3.34
C ALA A 352 -14.41 -16.97 -3.80
N MET A 353 -13.35 -16.51 -3.14
CA MET A 353 -11.95 -16.88 -3.41
C MET A 353 -11.47 -18.08 -2.58
N ASN A 354 -12.23 -18.50 -1.56
CA ASN A 354 -11.88 -19.54 -0.59
C ASN A 354 -10.57 -19.28 0.18
N VAL A 355 -10.20 -18.02 0.32
CA VAL A 355 -9.02 -17.53 1.09
C VAL A 355 -9.33 -16.15 1.65
N PRO A 356 -8.63 -15.68 2.68
CA PRO A 356 -8.69 -14.30 3.11
C PRO A 356 -8.39 -13.33 1.97
N VAL A 357 -9.03 -12.15 2.00
CA VAL A 357 -8.92 -11.16 0.93
C VAL A 357 -8.58 -9.78 1.48
N GLU A 358 -7.93 -8.99 0.63
CA GLU A 358 -7.79 -7.55 0.77
C GLU A 358 -8.57 -6.86 -0.34
N VAL A 359 -9.23 -5.76 0.00
CA VAL A 359 -9.99 -4.93 -0.93
C VAL A 359 -9.54 -3.48 -0.84
N GLU A 360 -9.40 -2.81 -2.00
CA GLU A 360 -9.24 -1.37 -2.09
C GLU A 360 -10.59 -0.75 -2.46
N PHE A 361 -10.94 0.37 -1.86
CA PHE A 361 -12.21 1.04 -2.10
C PHE A 361 -12.10 2.56 -2.08
N ALA A 362 -13.09 3.22 -2.67
CA ALA A 362 -13.34 4.65 -2.53
C ALA A 362 -14.84 4.93 -2.47
N ALA A 363 -15.22 5.98 -1.78
CA ALA A 363 -16.61 6.35 -1.62
C ALA A 363 -16.82 7.84 -1.86
N GLU A 364 -17.98 8.14 -2.42
CA GLU A 364 -18.50 9.48 -2.66
C GLU A 364 -19.81 9.64 -1.91
N ILE A 365 -19.84 10.54 -0.93
CA ILE A 365 -21.04 10.89 -0.19
C ILE A 365 -21.60 12.18 -0.78
N ASP A 366 -22.84 12.14 -1.23
CA ASP A 366 -23.52 13.30 -1.78
C ASP A 366 -24.74 13.67 -0.92
N SER A 367 -24.65 14.80 -0.21
CA SER A 367 -25.76 15.31 0.57
C SER A 367 -26.75 16.16 -0.25
N GLU A 368 -26.40 16.51 -1.48
CA GLU A 368 -27.17 17.45 -2.30
C GLU A 368 -27.99 16.73 -3.38
N SER A 369 -27.56 15.55 -3.83
CA SER A 369 -28.31 14.72 -4.77
C SER A 369 -29.31 13.82 -4.04
N ASN A 370 -30.48 13.61 -4.65
CA ASN A 370 -31.47 12.62 -4.20
C ASN A 370 -31.03 11.17 -4.60
N GLY A 371 -29.81 10.99 -5.09
CA GLY A 371 -29.25 9.71 -5.49
C GLY A 371 -28.60 8.95 -4.33
N PRO A 372 -28.35 7.65 -4.49
CA PRO A 372 -27.61 6.88 -3.51
C PRO A 372 -26.13 7.31 -3.49
N ASN A 373 -25.53 7.32 -2.30
CA ASN A 373 -24.09 7.46 -2.15
C ASN A 373 -23.35 6.37 -2.93
N GLU A 374 -22.20 6.69 -3.48
CA GLU A 374 -21.42 5.76 -4.31
C GLU A 374 -20.30 5.10 -3.49
N PHE A 375 -20.25 3.78 -3.46
CA PHE A 375 -19.15 2.99 -2.95
C PHE A 375 -18.55 2.18 -4.09
N ARG A 376 -17.26 2.38 -4.36
CA ARG A 376 -16.56 1.76 -5.47
C ARG A 376 -15.46 0.83 -4.95
N LEU A 377 -15.48 -0.41 -5.41
CA LEU A 377 -14.42 -1.37 -5.14
C LEU A 377 -13.38 -1.26 -6.26
N LEU A 378 -12.16 -0.87 -5.89
CA LEU A 378 -11.08 -0.54 -6.83
C LEU A 378 -10.20 -1.74 -7.16
N GLN A 379 -10.06 -2.67 -6.21
CA GLN A 379 -9.28 -3.90 -6.36
C GLN A 379 -9.73 -4.93 -5.33
N ILE A 380 -9.59 -6.21 -5.65
CA ILE A 380 -9.61 -7.32 -4.69
C ILE A 380 -8.45 -8.26 -4.99
N ARG A 381 -7.83 -8.78 -3.94
CA ARG A 381 -6.78 -9.78 -4.08
C ARG A 381 -6.82 -10.79 -2.93
N PRO A 382 -6.35 -12.03 -3.19
CA PRO A 382 -6.19 -13.01 -2.14
C PRO A 382 -5.05 -12.60 -1.20
N MET A 383 -5.17 -12.99 0.07
CA MET A 383 -4.13 -12.79 1.09
C MET A 383 -3.62 -14.12 1.58
N LYS A 384 -2.30 -14.22 1.76
CA LYS A 384 -1.67 -15.35 2.42
C LYS A 384 -1.77 -15.16 3.94
N VAL A 385 -2.44 -16.09 4.59
CA VAL A 385 -2.42 -16.22 6.05
C VAL A 385 -1.84 -17.59 6.36
N ALA A 386 -0.98 -17.69 7.36
CA ALA A 386 -0.38 -18.96 7.75
C ALA A 386 -1.50 -19.96 8.15
N ASN A 387 -1.61 -21.05 7.40
CA ASN A 387 -2.66 -22.07 7.61
C ASN A 387 -2.40 -22.96 8.84
N ARG A 388 -1.18 -22.94 9.39
CA ARG A 388 -0.79 -23.68 10.59
C ARG A 388 0.03 -22.75 11.46
N PHE A 389 -0.51 -22.45 12.63
CA PHE A 389 0.26 -21.83 13.69
C PHE A 389 0.93 -22.96 14.48
N GLU A 390 2.25 -22.96 14.56
CA GLU A 390 2.96 -23.80 15.50
C GLU A 390 2.67 -23.28 16.90
N ASP A 391 2.45 -24.21 17.84
CA ASP A 391 2.25 -23.85 19.25
C ASP A 391 3.63 -23.60 19.86
N ILE A 392 4.06 -22.33 19.79
CA ILE A 392 5.36 -21.92 20.27
C ILE A 392 5.17 -21.23 21.61
N SER A 393 5.72 -21.81 22.67
CA SER A 393 5.76 -21.14 23.98
C SER A 393 6.82 -20.05 23.96
N VAL A 394 6.36 -18.80 23.87
CA VAL A 394 7.21 -17.60 24.02
C VAL A 394 7.40 -17.20 25.49
N TYR A 395 6.73 -17.91 26.44
CA TYR A 395 6.70 -17.52 27.85
C TYR A 395 7.65 -18.32 28.74
N ASP A 396 8.05 -19.54 28.35
CA ASP A 396 8.83 -20.47 29.18
C ASP A 396 10.35 -20.40 28.84
N GLN A 397 10.85 -19.23 28.51
CA GLN A 397 12.25 -19.05 28.11
C GLN A 397 13.07 -18.37 29.21
N ASP A 398 14.36 -18.67 29.26
CA ASP A 398 15.32 -18.05 30.18
C ASP A 398 15.53 -16.58 29.83
N ASP A 399 15.06 -15.68 30.69
CA ASP A 399 15.16 -14.23 30.52
C ASP A 399 16.61 -13.75 30.33
N SER A 400 17.62 -14.49 30.84
CA SER A 400 19.03 -14.12 30.68
C SER A 400 19.54 -14.20 29.24
N ARG A 401 18.86 -14.97 28.39
CA ARG A 401 19.17 -15.14 26.96
C ARG A 401 18.41 -14.17 26.07
N VAL A 402 17.45 -13.43 26.61
CA VAL A 402 16.58 -12.56 25.80
C VAL A 402 17.39 -11.41 25.21
N PHE A 403 17.42 -11.31 23.89
CA PHE A 403 17.93 -10.16 23.17
C PHE A 403 16.84 -9.09 22.98
N CYS A 404 15.70 -9.51 22.46
CA CYS A 404 14.55 -8.61 22.39
C CYS A 404 13.22 -9.40 22.43
N ARG A 405 12.14 -8.72 22.83
CA ARG A 405 10.77 -9.24 22.81
C ARG A 405 9.77 -8.17 22.41
N SER A 406 8.73 -8.60 21.73
CA SER A 406 7.68 -7.74 21.17
C SER A 406 6.30 -8.36 21.38
N ASP A 407 5.30 -7.51 21.66
CA ASP A 407 3.87 -7.85 21.65
C ASP A 407 3.17 -7.43 20.33
N GLN A 408 3.98 -7.02 19.33
CA GLN A 408 3.51 -6.64 18.00
C GLN A 408 4.40 -7.30 16.94
N ALA A 409 4.14 -8.57 16.69
CA ALA A 409 4.92 -9.39 15.78
C ALA A 409 4.07 -9.95 14.63
N LEU A 410 4.67 -9.97 13.43
CA LEU A 410 4.16 -10.66 12.24
C LEU A 410 4.92 -11.94 11.98
N SER A 411 4.25 -12.88 11.36
CA SER A 411 4.71 -14.23 11.05
C SER A 411 4.38 -15.23 12.15
N ASN A 412 4.79 -16.47 11.97
CA ASN A 412 4.66 -17.53 12.96
C ASN A 412 5.75 -18.58 12.73
N GLY A 413 6.33 -19.12 13.79
CA GLY A 413 7.32 -20.18 13.68
C GLY A 413 8.62 -19.88 14.40
N ARG A 414 9.66 -20.67 14.07
CA ARG A 414 11.00 -20.57 14.63
C ARG A 414 12.02 -20.35 13.53
N ILE A 415 12.95 -19.39 13.72
CA ILE A 415 14.12 -19.18 12.88
C ILE A 415 15.38 -19.31 13.75
N ASN A 416 16.33 -20.14 13.31
CA ASN A 416 17.60 -20.37 13.99
C ASN A 416 18.81 -20.30 13.02
N THR A 417 18.69 -19.50 11.99
CA THR A 417 19.71 -19.39 10.91
C THR A 417 20.38 -18.03 10.89
N ILE A 418 19.92 -17.07 11.70
CA ILE A 418 20.38 -15.68 11.66
C ILE A 418 21.63 -15.50 12.51
N ARG A 419 22.75 -15.20 11.87
CA ARG A 419 24.03 -14.84 12.52
C ARG A 419 24.40 -13.39 12.29
N ASP A 420 23.93 -12.80 11.20
CA ASP A 420 24.27 -11.45 10.78
C ASP A 420 23.17 -10.47 11.20
N ILE A 421 23.57 -9.39 11.87
CA ILE A 421 22.69 -8.30 12.28
C ILE A 421 23.18 -7.01 11.66
N VAL A 422 22.33 -6.33 10.91
CA VAL A 422 22.55 -4.99 10.36
C VAL A 422 21.65 -4.03 11.10
N TYR A 423 22.21 -2.99 11.69
CA TYR A 423 21.41 -2.07 12.47
C TYR A 423 21.83 -0.61 12.31
N VAL A 424 20.85 0.28 12.48
CA VAL A 424 21.11 1.72 12.55
C VAL A 424 21.76 2.04 13.88
N ARG A 425 22.84 2.79 13.84
CA ARG A 425 23.59 3.22 15.03
C ARG A 425 22.79 4.26 15.81
N ASN A 426 22.57 4.00 17.09
CA ASN A 426 21.84 4.92 17.98
C ASN A 426 22.69 6.12 18.44
N ASP A 427 24.03 5.99 18.40
CA ASP A 427 24.99 7.03 18.77
C ASP A 427 25.14 8.14 17.69
N ASN A 428 24.69 7.88 16.46
CA ASN A 428 24.79 8.83 15.34
C ASN A 428 23.45 8.96 14.58
N PHE A 429 22.34 8.77 15.29
CA PHE A 429 21.03 8.82 14.67
C PHE A 429 20.49 10.26 14.55
N GLU A 430 20.21 10.69 13.32
CA GLU A 430 19.53 11.93 13.01
C GLU A 430 18.40 11.68 12.00
N ARG A 431 17.18 12.11 12.30
CA ARG A 431 15.99 11.94 11.44
C ARG A 431 16.18 12.50 10.02
N ALA A 432 16.93 13.58 9.88
CA ALA A 432 17.18 14.20 8.58
C ALA A 432 17.94 13.28 7.60
N ASN A 433 18.68 12.30 8.12
CA ASN A 433 19.58 11.43 7.36
C ASN A 433 18.96 10.04 7.02
N MET A 434 17.68 9.81 7.28
CA MET A 434 17.03 8.50 7.06
C MET A 434 17.09 8.02 5.60
N VAL A 435 17.08 8.91 4.62
CA VAL A 435 17.28 8.57 3.20
C VAL A 435 18.69 8.01 2.95
N HIS A 436 19.72 8.61 3.58
CA HIS A 436 21.09 8.10 3.49
C HIS A 436 21.24 6.74 4.17
N MET A 437 20.54 6.54 5.31
CA MET A 437 20.50 5.25 6.01
C MET A 437 19.92 4.15 5.12
N ALA A 438 18.81 4.41 4.43
CA ALA A 438 18.23 3.48 3.46
C ALA A 438 19.23 3.07 2.36
N GLY A 439 19.95 4.05 1.81
CA GLY A 439 20.99 3.80 0.81
C GLY A 439 22.16 2.95 1.32
N GLN A 440 22.58 3.15 2.59
CA GLN A 440 23.64 2.36 3.22
C GLN A 440 23.18 0.93 3.51
N VAL A 441 21.96 0.75 4.04
CA VAL A 441 21.35 -0.59 4.24
C VAL A 441 21.26 -1.34 2.93
N GLY A 442 20.85 -0.70 1.82
CA GLY A 442 20.79 -1.31 0.51
C GLY A 442 22.13 -1.86 0.00
N LYS A 443 23.27 -1.28 0.40
CA LYS A 443 24.59 -1.84 0.08
C LYS A 443 24.85 -3.16 0.82
N TYR A 444 24.48 -3.24 2.10
CA TYR A 444 24.56 -4.49 2.87
C TYR A 444 23.63 -5.55 2.30
N ASN A 445 22.38 -5.19 2.01
CA ASN A 445 21.39 -6.10 1.46
C ASN A 445 21.88 -6.76 0.16
N ARG A 446 22.42 -5.98 -0.79
CA ARG A 446 22.97 -6.54 -2.02
C ARG A 446 24.08 -7.55 -1.77
N ASN A 447 25.03 -7.23 -0.88
CA ASN A 447 26.13 -8.13 -0.53
C ASN A 447 25.64 -9.45 0.12
N PHE A 448 24.57 -9.39 0.92
CA PHE A 448 23.96 -10.58 1.52
C PHE A 448 23.12 -11.38 0.52
N MET A 449 22.42 -10.70 -0.36
CA MET A 449 21.65 -11.33 -1.44
C MET A 449 22.55 -12.14 -2.37
N ASP A 450 23.69 -11.57 -2.80
CA ASP A 450 24.67 -12.24 -3.67
C ASP A 450 25.27 -13.51 -3.04
N LYS A 451 25.27 -13.60 -1.71
CA LYS A 451 25.83 -14.71 -0.95
C LYS A 451 24.78 -15.64 -0.32
N ASP A 452 23.50 -15.34 -0.54
CA ASP A 452 22.36 -16.02 0.09
C ASP A 452 22.47 -16.08 1.63
N ILE A 453 22.87 -14.96 2.25
CA ILE A 453 23.04 -14.85 3.70
C ILE A 453 21.79 -14.19 4.30
N PRO A 454 21.02 -14.92 5.13
CA PRO A 454 19.91 -14.33 5.87
C PRO A 454 20.42 -13.44 7.01
N TYR A 455 19.78 -12.29 7.23
CA TYR A 455 20.17 -11.38 8.27
C TYR A 455 18.97 -10.76 9.00
N MET A 456 19.24 -10.22 10.20
CA MET A 456 18.31 -9.38 10.95
C MET A 456 18.61 -7.91 10.67
N LEU A 457 17.57 -7.16 10.33
CA LEU A 457 17.63 -5.71 10.11
C LEU A 457 16.95 -4.99 11.28
N ILE A 458 17.64 -4.02 11.89
CA ILE A 458 17.11 -3.26 13.03
C ILE A 458 17.24 -1.76 12.74
N GLY A 459 16.18 -1.00 12.99
CA GLY A 459 16.20 0.46 12.81
C GLY A 459 15.08 1.19 13.52
N PRO A 460 15.20 2.53 13.57
CA PRO A 460 14.20 3.41 14.18
C PRO A 460 12.98 3.57 13.27
N GLY A 461 11.81 3.57 13.86
CA GLY A 461 10.58 3.85 13.14
C GLY A 461 10.25 2.84 12.05
N ARG A 462 9.35 3.22 11.16
CA ARG A 462 8.85 2.36 10.09
C ARG A 462 9.87 2.16 8.99
N TRP A 463 10.01 0.92 8.52
CA TRP A 463 10.72 0.63 7.28
C TRP A 463 9.78 0.77 6.08
N GLY A 464 10.29 1.32 4.96
CA GLY A 464 9.51 1.43 3.72
C GLY A 464 8.45 2.53 3.70
N THR A 465 8.48 3.46 4.65
CA THR A 465 7.64 4.66 4.61
C THR A 465 8.23 5.72 3.68
N THR A 466 7.38 6.45 2.95
CA THR A 466 7.81 7.63 2.17
C THR A 466 7.99 8.86 3.05
N ASP A 467 7.32 8.90 4.19
CA ASP A 467 7.48 9.97 5.17
C ASP A 467 8.72 9.73 6.05
N ARG A 468 9.78 10.51 5.78
CA ARG A 468 11.04 10.48 6.53
C ARG A 468 10.91 10.79 8.04
N TRP A 469 9.78 11.36 8.46
CA TRP A 469 9.53 11.64 9.88
C TRP A 469 8.94 10.46 10.63
N LEU A 470 8.41 9.47 9.90
CA LEU A 470 7.83 8.24 10.46
C LEU A 470 8.81 7.06 10.43
N GLY A 471 9.89 7.14 9.65
CA GLY A 471 10.87 6.05 9.56
C GLY A 471 11.78 6.11 8.35
N ILE A 472 12.44 4.99 8.06
CA ILE A 472 13.45 4.87 7.01
C ILE A 472 12.78 4.54 5.67
N PRO A 473 12.92 5.39 4.63
CA PRO A 473 12.29 5.21 3.33
C PRO A 473 13.03 4.16 2.47
N ALA A 474 13.17 2.95 3.00
CA ALA A 474 13.82 1.85 2.30
C ALA A 474 12.87 1.25 1.26
N LYS A 475 13.35 1.09 0.03
CA LYS A 475 12.67 0.32 -1.00
C LYS A 475 12.86 -1.18 -0.74
N TRP A 476 11.96 -2.01 -1.29
CA TRP A 476 12.01 -3.46 -1.08
C TRP A 476 13.35 -4.09 -1.49
N ASP A 477 13.91 -3.69 -2.61
CA ASP A 477 15.21 -4.17 -3.10
C ASP A 477 16.39 -3.84 -2.17
N GLN A 478 16.23 -2.87 -1.28
CA GLN A 478 17.25 -2.49 -0.30
C GLN A 478 17.24 -3.36 0.95
N ILE A 479 16.22 -4.20 1.16
CA ILE A 479 16.04 -4.99 2.40
C ILE A 479 15.54 -6.42 2.14
N SER A 480 15.38 -6.84 0.90
CA SER A 480 14.74 -8.10 0.48
C SER A 480 15.40 -9.38 1.00
N SER A 481 16.67 -9.36 1.39
CA SER A 481 17.37 -10.50 2.00
C SER A 481 17.24 -10.58 3.51
N ALA A 482 16.67 -9.56 4.17
CA ALA A 482 16.35 -9.64 5.58
C ALA A 482 15.30 -10.75 5.83
N ARG A 483 15.49 -11.55 6.87
CA ARG A 483 14.54 -12.58 7.32
C ARG A 483 13.83 -12.18 8.60
N VAL A 484 14.42 -11.26 9.34
CA VAL A 484 13.85 -10.64 10.53
C VAL A 484 14.05 -9.13 10.40
N ILE A 485 12.98 -8.37 10.54
CA ILE A 485 13.01 -6.90 10.54
C ILE A 485 12.44 -6.41 11.86
N VAL A 486 13.18 -5.52 12.51
CA VAL A 486 12.83 -4.95 13.81
C VAL A 486 12.71 -3.43 13.67
N GLU A 487 11.54 -2.92 14.02
CA GLU A 487 11.31 -1.50 14.27
C GLU A 487 11.43 -1.25 15.76
N ALA A 488 12.38 -0.44 16.17
CA ALA A 488 12.61 -0.17 17.58
C ALA A 488 12.51 1.32 17.89
N ASP A 489 12.15 1.65 19.13
CA ASP A 489 12.22 3.01 19.64
C ASP A 489 13.66 3.49 19.72
N PHE A 490 13.88 4.75 19.32
CA PHE A 490 15.17 5.43 19.40
C PHE A 490 15.00 6.77 20.14
N GLY A 491 15.34 6.81 21.41
CA GLY A 491 15.17 8.01 22.23
C GLY A 491 13.69 8.46 22.27
N ASP A 492 13.44 9.69 21.81
CA ASP A 492 12.09 10.27 21.74
C ASP A 492 11.28 9.81 20.52
N PHE A 493 11.84 8.94 19.69
CA PHE A 493 11.19 8.44 18.49
C PHE A 493 10.43 7.14 18.80
N VAL A 494 9.15 7.28 19.10
CA VAL A 494 8.25 6.15 19.38
C VAL A 494 7.74 5.56 18.07
N VAL A 495 7.77 4.24 17.96
CA VAL A 495 7.38 3.50 16.77
C VAL A 495 5.93 3.10 16.81
N GLU A 496 5.20 3.40 15.73
CA GLU A 496 3.95 2.73 15.39
C GLU A 496 4.19 1.75 14.24
N PRO A 497 3.61 0.53 14.27
CA PRO A 497 3.83 -0.47 13.23
C PRO A 497 3.45 0.03 11.83
N SER A 498 4.16 -0.45 10.81
CA SER A 498 3.84 -0.22 9.39
C SER A 498 2.60 -1.02 9.00
N PHE A 499 1.46 -0.35 8.86
CA PHE A 499 0.21 -0.94 8.40
C PHE A 499 -0.17 -0.41 7.02
N GLY A 500 -0.87 -1.24 6.23
CA GLY A 500 -1.54 -0.77 5.01
C GLY A 500 -0.67 -0.59 3.77
N THR A 501 0.65 -0.60 3.89
CA THR A 501 1.58 -0.32 2.79
C THR A 501 1.87 -1.53 1.90
N HIS A 502 2.36 -1.31 0.68
CA HIS A 502 2.92 -2.37 -0.17
C HIS A 502 4.08 -3.11 0.50
N PHE A 503 4.85 -2.40 1.30
CA PHE A 503 5.92 -2.96 2.12
C PHE A 503 5.41 -4.08 3.05
N PHE A 504 4.32 -3.83 3.76
CA PHE A 504 3.68 -4.81 4.63
C PHE A 504 3.24 -6.07 3.88
N GLN A 505 2.74 -5.93 2.66
CA GLN A 505 2.32 -7.05 1.83
C GLN A 505 3.48 -7.94 1.43
N ASN A 506 4.63 -7.33 1.12
CA ASN A 506 5.84 -8.08 0.83
C ASN A 506 6.33 -8.85 2.06
N LEU A 507 6.28 -8.26 3.26
CA LEU A 507 6.62 -8.96 4.50
C LEU A 507 5.81 -10.25 4.67
N ILE A 508 4.50 -10.18 4.49
CA ILE A 508 3.61 -11.34 4.60
C ILE A 508 3.91 -12.36 3.52
N ALA A 509 4.06 -11.93 2.26
CA ALA A 509 4.30 -12.80 1.12
C ALA A 509 5.57 -13.61 1.26
N PHE A 510 6.65 -12.99 1.72
CA PHE A 510 7.94 -13.64 1.94
C PHE A 510 8.09 -14.30 3.30
N SER A 511 7.03 -14.27 4.13
CA SER A 511 7.05 -14.81 5.50
C SER A 511 8.21 -14.25 6.34
N ILE A 512 8.50 -12.96 6.16
CA ILE A 512 9.52 -12.26 6.93
C ILE A 512 8.97 -12.03 8.34
N VAL A 513 9.76 -12.36 9.34
CA VAL A 513 9.44 -12.01 10.73
C VAL A 513 9.62 -10.52 10.91
N TYR A 514 8.57 -9.86 11.39
CA TYR A 514 8.56 -8.42 11.58
C TYR A 514 8.11 -8.10 13.00
N LEU A 515 8.92 -7.34 13.71
CA LEU A 515 8.74 -7.02 15.12
C LEU A 515 8.71 -5.51 15.31
N THR A 516 7.72 -5.01 16.04
CA THR A 516 7.72 -3.64 16.53
C THR A 516 7.98 -3.65 18.03
N ILE A 517 8.99 -2.91 18.48
CA ILE A 517 9.38 -2.83 19.88
C ILE A 517 9.14 -1.41 20.36
N ASN A 518 8.03 -1.24 21.07
CA ASN A 518 7.61 0.01 21.67
C ASN A 518 7.92 0.00 23.17
N SER A 519 8.83 0.85 23.61
CA SER A 519 9.26 0.93 25.02
C SER A 519 8.17 1.35 26.01
N SER A 520 7.05 1.92 25.52
CA SER A 520 5.89 2.22 26.36
C SER A 520 5.05 0.99 26.71
N SER A 521 5.20 -0.12 26.00
CA SER A 521 4.61 -1.40 26.35
C SER A 521 5.40 -2.07 27.49
N GLY A 522 4.73 -2.45 28.55
CA GLY A 522 5.36 -3.15 29.67
C GLY A 522 5.88 -4.56 29.34
N TYR A 523 5.55 -5.10 28.15
CA TYR A 523 6.02 -6.40 27.67
C TYR A 523 7.27 -6.27 26.77
N CYS A 524 7.38 -5.21 25.97
CA CYS A 524 8.47 -5.04 25.04
C CYS A 524 9.82 -4.82 25.74
N TYR A 525 10.87 -5.41 25.18
CA TYR A 525 12.25 -5.29 25.68
C TYR A 525 13.24 -5.32 24.52
N PHE A 526 14.34 -4.56 24.63
CA PHE A 526 15.44 -4.58 23.67
C PHE A 526 16.78 -4.31 24.37
N ASP A 527 17.76 -5.20 24.21
CA ASP A 527 19.09 -5.11 24.83
C ASP A 527 20.08 -4.36 23.91
N TRP A 528 19.99 -3.03 23.92
CA TRP A 528 20.91 -2.17 23.18
C TRP A 528 22.35 -2.27 23.68
N ASP A 529 22.56 -2.48 24.97
CA ASP A 529 23.90 -2.54 25.57
C ASP A 529 24.64 -3.78 25.08
N TRP A 530 23.98 -4.93 25.05
CA TRP A 530 24.55 -6.13 24.45
C TRP A 530 24.86 -5.94 22.96
N LEU A 531 23.93 -5.44 22.16
CA LEU A 531 24.12 -5.26 20.72
C LEU A 531 25.31 -4.33 20.42
N ASN A 532 25.42 -3.22 21.15
CA ASN A 532 26.50 -2.25 21.00
C ASN A 532 27.86 -2.77 21.53
N SER A 533 27.87 -3.76 22.42
CA SER A 533 29.11 -4.40 22.93
C SER A 533 29.76 -5.33 21.91
N LEU A 534 29.01 -5.78 20.88
CA LEU A 534 29.50 -6.69 19.87
C LEU A 534 30.53 -6.01 18.94
N LYS A 535 31.57 -6.78 18.59
CA LYS A 535 32.60 -6.28 17.67
C LYS A 535 32.02 -6.18 16.25
N PRO A 536 32.05 -5.01 15.59
CA PRO A 536 31.58 -4.85 14.24
C PRO A 536 32.44 -5.62 13.23
N VAL A 537 31.81 -6.26 12.26
CA VAL A 537 32.45 -6.80 11.05
C VAL A 537 32.76 -5.65 10.09
N SER A 538 31.81 -4.74 9.97
CA SER A 538 31.94 -3.50 9.20
C SER A 538 30.98 -2.45 9.73
N GLU A 539 31.32 -1.19 9.53
CA GLU A 539 30.43 -0.09 9.84
C GLU A 539 30.57 1.05 8.83
N THR A 540 29.52 1.81 8.70
CA THR A 540 29.45 3.05 7.94
C THR A 540 29.10 4.20 8.89
N GLU A 541 28.84 5.38 8.36
CA GLU A 541 28.45 6.54 9.17
C GLU A 541 27.22 6.25 10.04
N TYR A 542 26.19 5.56 9.48
CA TYR A 542 24.91 5.33 10.17
C TYR A 542 24.61 3.86 10.45
N ILE A 543 25.26 2.92 9.77
CA ILE A 543 24.90 1.50 9.81
C ILE A 543 26.06 0.69 10.35
N ARG A 544 25.77 -0.26 11.23
CA ARG A 544 26.72 -1.24 11.75
C ARG A 544 26.26 -2.66 11.42
N HIS A 545 27.23 -3.48 11.01
CA HIS A 545 27.04 -4.90 10.79
C HIS A 545 27.87 -5.68 11.82
N VAL A 546 27.22 -6.58 12.53
CA VAL A 546 27.84 -7.54 13.45
C VAL A 546 27.50 -8.96 13.02
N ARG A 547 28.39 -9.91 13.33
CA ARG A 547 28.17 -11.32 13.06
C ARG A 547 28.43 -12.13 14.32
N LEU A 548 27.45 -12.97 14.66
CA LEU A 548 27.49 -13.82 15.84
C LEU A 548 28.17 -15.16 15.55
N GLU A 549 28.79 -15.75 16.56
CA GLU A 549 29.37 -17.10 16.49
C GLU A 549 28.26 -18.14 16.40
N GLU A 550 27.21 -18.01 17.25
CA GLU A 550 26.00 -18.84 17.20
C GLU A 550 24.82 -18.07 16.62
N PRO A 551 23.88 -18.74 15.92
CA PRO A 551 22.72 -18.08 15.37
C PRO A 551 21.72 -17.69 16.48
N LEU A 552 21.02 -16.57 16.26
CA LEU A 552 19.89 -16.19 17.08
C LEU A 552 18.75 -17.23 16.94
N GLU A 553 18.04 -17.45 18.03
CA GLU A 553 16.78 -18.19 18.02
C GLU A 553 15.62 -17.20 18.06
N VAL A 554 14.87 -17.12 16.97
CA VAL A 554 13.71 -16.23 16.83
C VAL A 554 12.44 -17.06 16.93
N LEU A 555 11.61 -16.77 17.91
CA LEU A 555 10.35 -17.46 18.21
C LEU A 555 9.19 -16.48 18.02
N VAL A 556 8.20 -16.84 17.22
CA VAL A 556 7.03 -15.98 16.95
C VAL A 556 5.73 -16.78 17.09
N ASP A 557 4.84 -16.34 17.95
CA ASP A 557 3.46 -16.82 18.03
C ASP A 557 2.53 -15.77 17.37
N GLY A 558 2.23 -16.00 16.11
CA GLY A 558 1.40 -15.09 15.32
C GLY A 558 -0.09 -15.05 15.74
N ARG A 559 -0.55 -15.98 16.60
CA ARG A 559 -1.93 -15.97 17.11
C ARG A 559 -2.15 -14.84 18.12
N ILE A 560 -1.11 -14.55 18.88
CA ILE A 560 -1.13 -13.51 19.93
C ILE A 560 -0.26 -12.31 19.57
N GLY A 561 0.41 -12.36 18.41
CA GLY A 561 1.30 -11.28 17.94
C GLY A 561 2.57 -11.12 18.78
N HIS A 562 3.01 -12.15 19.50
CA HIS A 562 4.20 -12.09 20.37
C HIS A 562 5.41 -12.71 19.71
N ALA A 563 6.56 -12.11 19.96
CA ALA A 563 7.84 -12.65 19.52
C ALA A 563 8.92 -12.51 20.60
N LEU A 564 9.86 -13.43 20.53
CA LEU A 564 11.03 -13.50 21.39
C LEU A 564 12.28 -13.82 20.54
N VAL A 565 13.35 -13.07 20.75
CA VAL A 565 14.65 -13.32 20.13
C VAL A 565 15.65 -13.63 21.23
N LEU A 566 16.25 -14.81 21.13
CA LEU A 566 17.24 -15.33 22.11
C LEU A 566 18.62 -15.35 21.46
N ARG A 567 19.62 -15.02 22.29
CA ARG A 567 21.05 -15.11 21.98
C ARG A 567 21.68 -16.40 22.48
#